data_1feaab8c3790fcc0cf0163ff9bb60253
#
_entry.id   1feaab8c3790fcc0cf0163ff9bb60253
#
_cell.length_a   1.000
_cell.length_b   1.000
_cell.length_c   1.000
_cell.angle_alpha   90.00
_cell.angle_beta   90.00
_cell.angle_gamma   90.00
#
_symmetry.space_group_name_H-M   'P 1'
#
loop_
_entity.id
_entity.type
_entity.pdbx_description
1 polymer ?
#
loop_
_entity_poly.entity_id
_entity_poly.type
_entity_poly.pdbx_seq_one_letter_code
_entity_poly.pdbx_strand_id
1 'polypeptide(L)'
;METLTRAIWAGLSVQEKEELLQGMIALCPAGMEYIAVKTFERFGQRTETGVFMYAGRKFVFVPGDHVTLGWSQWQEGMNEETSADLAEAISEYGIEDVDSFLASQMSPVREAAIAPMLVECLTQSLGWIDVTEEEALAGHEPGFAAELEKFNHSDLKGLEQYQTFRLERQGEEVRIQLYNEELTPEDLLEEQAEAGFGLLTEDEWEYLCGGGCRTLFPWGDSFDYTMKLKHFGRLEGLTEIVCESVEMDLSLVAEDEMPYDLEQPNFFGLHFAGDPYKVELTMDCSGEVLPKGGDGGEMICGGMGPLVGYLPASAVYYRNSNASELDWEDWLDSMYYRRVIRLTDLT
;
A
#
# COMPACT_ATOMS: atom_id res chain seq x y z
N MET A 1 -19.49 10.37 -21.85
CA MET A 1 -18.95 11.39 -20.93
C MET A 1 -17.51 11.63 -21.34
N GLU A 2 -17.08 12.89 -21.60
CA GLU A 2 -15.64 13.14 -21.79
C GLU A 2 -14.91 12.60 -20.56
N THR A 3 -13.85 11.84 -20.78
CA THR A 3 -13.07 11.26 -19.70
C THR A 3 -12.57 12.37 -18.77
N LEU A 4 -12.95 12.36 -17.50
CA LEU A 4 -12.48 13.32 -16.50
C LEU A 4 -10.98 13.09 -16.24
N THR A 5 -10.14 13.58 -17.14
CA THR A 5 -8.69 13.51 -16.97
C THR A 5 -8.21 14.43 -15.84
N ARG A 6 -7.03 14.16 -15.31
CA ARG A 6 -6.40 14.99 -14.28
C ARG A 6 -6.30 16.46 -14.69
N ALA A 7 -5.99 16.73 -15.96
CA ALA A 7 -5.91 18.09 -16.50
C ALA A 7 -7.29 18.79 -16.54
N ILE A 8 -8.33 18.10 -17.00
CA ILE A 8 -9.71 18.61 -17.00
C ILE A 8 -10.18 18.86 -15.58
N TRP A 9 -9.98 17.88 -14.67
CA TRP A 9 -10.35 17.97 -13.28
C TRP A 9 -9.68 19.16 -12.57
N ALA A 10 -8.39 19.39 -12.80
CA ALA A 10 -7.65 20.51 -12.21
C ALA A 10 -8.18 21.88 -12.65
N GLY A 11 -8.78 21.97 -13.84
CA GLY A 11 -9.38 23.20 -14.38
C GLY A 11 -10.76 23.56 -13.82
N LEU A 12 -11.44 22.62 -13.14
CA LEU A 12 -12.75 22.85 -12.55
C LEU A 12 -12.67 23.67 -11.27
N SER A 13 -13.67 24.53 -11.06
CA SER A 13 -13.88 25.20 -9.77
C SER A 13 -14.32 24.18 -8.70
N VAL A 14 -14.16 24.54 -7.42
CA VAL A 14 -14.60 23.68 -6.30
C VAL A 14 -16.10 23.35 -6.41
N GLN A 15 -16.93 24.31 -6.78
CA GLN A 15 -18.36 24.09 -6.94
C GLN A 15 -18.68 23.07 -8.05
N GLU A 16 -18.04 23.17 -9.23
CA GLU A 16 -18.22 22.20 -10.32
C GLU A 16 -17.75 20.80 -9.90
N LYS A 17 -16.65 20.69 -9.15
CA LYS A 17 -16.20 19.43 -8.58
C LYS A 17 -17.24 18.83 -7.64
N GLU A 18 -17.79 19.63 -6.71
CA GLU A 18 -18.80 19.19 -5.75
C GLU A 18 -20.06 18.69 -6.45
N GLU A 19 -20.56 19.43 -7.45
CA GLU A 19 -21.74 19.04 -8.25
C GLU A 19 -21.52 17.69 -8.96
N LEU A 20 -20.36 17.51 -9.58
CA LEU A 20 -20.00 16.25 -10.23
C LEU A 20 -19.89 15.10 -9.23
N LEU A 21 -19.18 15.29 -8.13
CA LEU A 21 -18.96 14.27 -7.10
C LEU A 21 -20.28 13.81 -6.45
N GLN A 22 -21.17 14.74 -6.16
CA GLN A 22 -22.50 14.41 -5.65
C GLN A 22 -23.33 13.62 -6.67
N GLY A 23 -23.20 13.98 -7.94
CA GLY A 23 -23.85 13.23 -9.05
C GLY A 23 -23.36 11.78 -9.17
N MET A 24 -22.10 11.51 -8.83
CA MET A 24 -21.51 10.15 -8.89
C MET A 24 -22.09 9.18 -7.86
N ILE A 25 -22.69 9.68 -6.76
CA ILE A 25 -23.29 8.81 -5.73
C ILE A 25 -24.34 7.86 -6.32
N ALA A 26 -25.11 8.32 -7.31
CA ALA A 26 -26.13 7.50 -7.96
C ALA A 26 -25.54 6.27 -8.71
N LEU A 27 -24.25 6.30 -8.97
CA LEU A 27 -23.51 5.26 -9.67
C LEU A 27 -22.76 4.30 -8.71
N CYS A 28 -22.80 4.60 -7.42
CA CYS A 28 -22.07 3.84 -6.40
C CYS A 28 -22.98 2.82 -5.70
N PRO A 29 -22.40 1.83 -5.01
CA PRO A 29 -23.14 0.93 -4.14
C PRO A 29 -23.97 1.70 -3.11
N ALA A 30 -25.15 1.18 -2.77
CA ALA A 30 -26.05 1.80 -1.81
C ALA A 30 -25.35 1.98 -0.45
N GLY A 31 -25.44 3.21 0.11
CA GLY A 31 -24.75 3.57 1.35
C GLY A 31 -23.45 4.33 1.16
N MET A 32 -23.02 4.58 -0.07
CA MET A 32 -21.92 5.52 -0.33
C MET A 32 -22.39 6.96 -0.07
N GLU A 33 -21.60 7.70 0.69
CA GLU A 33 -21.88 9.09 1.07
C GLU A 33 -20.74 10.01 0.63
N TYR A 34 -21.08 11.13 0.00
CA TYR A 34 -20.12 12.20 -0.28
C TYR A 34 -19.88 13.02 1.00
N ILE A 35 -18.62 13.30 1.31
CA ILE A 35 -18.25 14.04 2.52
C ILE A 35 -17.82 15.47 2.18
N ALA A 36 -16.79 15.66 1.37
CA ALA A 36 -16.24 16.98 1.04
C ALA A 36 -15.16 16.88 -0.06
N VAL A 37 -14.84 18.02 -0.67
CA VAL A 37 -13.57 18.19 -1.40
C VAL A 37 -12.45 18.43 -0.40
N LYS A 38 -11.32 17.75 -0.58
CA LYS A 38 -10.07 17.93 0.17
C LYS A 38 -8.90 18.06 -0.76
N THR A 39 -7.84 18.72 -0.27
CA THR A 39 -6.57 18.84 -0.96
C THR A 39 -5.57 17.88 -0.31
N PHE A 40 -4.89 17.11 -1.15
CA PHE A 40 -3.76 16.27 -0.76
C PHE A 40 -2.52 16.71 -1.54
N GLU A 41 -1.40 16.79 -0.85
CA GLU A 41 -0.14 17.22 -1.46
C GLU A 41 1.01 16.40 -0.89
N ARG A 42 1.79 15.78 -1.77
CA ARG A 42 3.00 15.03 -1.42
C ARG A 42 3.87 14.82 -2.65
N PHE A 43 5.18 14.69 -2.45
CA PHE A 43 6.14 14.41 -3.53
C PHE A 43 6.07 15.43 -4.69
N GLY A 44 5.84 16.70 -4.37
CA GLY A 44 5.70 17.76 -5.37
C GLY A 44 4.44 17.69 -6.22
N GLN A 45 3.53 16.76 -5.95
CA GLN A 45 2.24 16.62 -6.62
C GLN A 45 1.10 17.03 -5.68
N ARG A 46 0.04 17.60 -6.26
CA ARG A 46 -1.12 18.08 -5.53
C ARG A 46 -2.40 17.70 -6.25
N THR A 47 -3.39 17.24 -5.50
CA THR A 47 -4.72 16.94 -6.01
C THR A 47 -5.79 17.47 -5.05
N GLU A 48 -6.75 18.21 -5.59
CA GLU A 48 -7.96 18.62 -4.89
C GLU A 48 -9.10 17.70 -5.34
N THR A 49 -9.58 16.85 -4.45
CA THR A 49 -10.48 15.76 -4.82
C THR A 49 -11.55 15.47 -3.78
N GLY A 50 -12.58 14.71 -4.18
CA GLY A 50 -13.70 14.31 -3.35
C GLY A 50 -13.36 13.17 -2.40
N VAL A 51 -13.81 13.30 -1.16
CA VAL A 51 -13.77 12.24 -0.15
C VAL A 51 -15.18 11.69 0.03
N PHE A 52 -15.27 10.37 0.08
CA PHE A 52 -16.52 9.63 0.29
C PHE A 52 -16.37 8.68 1.48
N MET A 53 -17.49 8.18 1.98
CA MET A 53 -17.57 7.20 3.06
C MET A 53 -18.50 6.05 2.64
N TYR A 54 -18.06 4.82 2.88
CA TYR A 54 -18.86 3.61 2.69
C TYR A 54 -18.56 2.61 3.80
N ALA A 55 -19.58 2.23 4.56
CA ALA A 55 -19.43 1.27 5.67
C ALA A 55 -18.27 1.60 6.63
N GLY A 56 -18.12 2.88 7.01
CA GLY A 56 -17.06 3.34 7.90
C GLY A 56 -15.67 3.50 7.24
N ARG A 57 -15.52 3.20 5.96
CA ARG A 57 -14.25 3.27 5.23
C ARG A 57 -14.24 4.44 4.24
N LYS A 58 -13.12 5.15 4.17
CA LYS A 58 -12.95 6.31 3.28
C LYS A 58 -12.59 5.89 1.88
N PHE A 59 -13.18 6.59 0.91
CA PHE A 59 -12.81 6.53 -0.50
C PHE A 59 -12.45 7.93 -0.99
N VAL A 60 -11.61 8.01 -2.01
CA VAL A 60 -11.31 9.25 -2.73
C VAL A 60 -11.62 9.10 -4.20
N PHE A 61 -12.08 10.18 -4.83
CA PHE A 61 -12.17 10.25 -6.27
C PHE A 61 -10.77 10.48 -6.86
N VAL A 62 -10.39 9.69 -7.83
CA VAL A 62 -9.16 9.88 -8.59
C VAL A 62 -9.53 10.13 -10.05
N PRO A 63 -9.15 11.30 -10.61
CA PRO A 63 -9.37 11.57 -12.01
C PRO A 63 -8.56 10.62 -12.89
N GLY A 64 -9.12 10.24 -14.03
CA GLY A 64 -8.41 9.43 -15.03
C GLY A 64 -7.26 10.20 -15.68
N ASP A 65 -6.46 9.49 -16.47
CA ASP A 65 -5.40 10.10 -17.26
C ASP A 65 -4.93 9.19 -18.41
N HIS A 66 -4.12 9.75 -19.31
CA HIS A 66 -3.33 9.01 -20.28
C HIS A 66 -1.85 9.18 -19.91
N VAL A 67 -1.21 8.11 -19.48
CA VAL A 67 0.12 8.16 -18.89
C VAL A 67 1.03 7.08 -19.47
N THR A 68 2.34 7.37 -19.45
CA THR A 68 3.36 6.35 -19.68
C THR A 68 3.76 5.77 -18.32
N LEU A 69 3.58 4.49 -18.12
CA LEU A 69 3.94 3.74 -16.92
C LEU A 69 5.18 2.87 -17.16
N GLY A 70 5.70 2.27 -16.09
CA GLY A 70 6.86 1.41 -16.14
C GLY A 70 8.20 2.18 -16.07
N TRP A 71 9.27 1.46 -15.77
CA TRP A 71 10.60 2.04 -15.62
C TRP A 71 11.64 1.23 -16.43
N SER A 72 12.58 1.92 -17.08
CA SER A 72 13.68 1.29 -17.82
C SER A 72 14.99 2.05 -17.73
N GLN A 73 14.96 3.29 -17.21
CA GLN A 73 16.15 4.13 -17.09
C GLN A 73 15.88 5.30 -16.16
N TRP A 74 16.94 5.83 -15.59
CA TRP A 74 16.95 7.05 -14.81
C TRP A 74 16.44 8.24 -15.63
N GLN A 75 15.63 9.10 -15.00
CA GLN A 75 15.11 10.33 -15.63
C GLN A 75 15.94 11.54 -15.23
N GLU A 76 16.22 11.66 -13.94
CA GLU A 76 16.97 12.76 -13.34
C GLU A 76 18.39 12.32 -12.95
N GLY A 77 18.58 11.00 -12.82
CA GLY A 77 19.76 10.39 -12.26
C GLY A 77 19.76 10.38 -10.72
N MET A 78 20.47 9.44 -10.15
CA MET A 78 20.61 9.32 -8.70
C MET A 78 21.76 10.18 -8.17
N ASN A 79 21.66 10.62 -6.91
CA ASN A 79 22.74 11.31 -6.21
C ASN A 79 23.88 10.33 -5.85
N GLU A 80 25.02 10.89 -5.38
CA GLU A 80 26.20 10.09 -5.04
C GLU A 80 25.95 9.09 -3.91
N GLU A 81 25.13 9.45 -2.91
CA GLU A 81 24.80 8.60 -1.76
C GLU A 81 23.97 7.39 -2.21
N THR A 82 22.88 7.59 -2.96
CA THR A 82 22.05 6.52 -3.54
C THR A 82 22.88 5.61 -4.45
N SER A 83 23.75 6.18 -5.27
CA SER A 83 24.61 5.43 -6.18
C SER A 83 25.61 4.55 -5.44
N ALA A 84 26.21 5.08 -4.35
CA ALA A 84 27.18 4.34 -3.55
C ALA A 84 26.53 3.19 -2.78
N ASP A 85 25.41 3.45 -2.10
CA ASP A 85 24.65 2.47 -1.33
C ASP A 85 24.14 1.33 -2.22
N LEU A 86 23.56 1.69 -3.37
CA LEU A 86 23.08 0.71 -4.34
C LEU A 86 24.20 -0.16 -4.90
N ALA A 87 25.35 0.43 -5.23
CA ALA A 87 26.51 -0.31 -5.74
C ALA A 87 27.09 -1.25 -4.68
N GLU A 88 27.16 -0.83 -3.41
CA GLU A 88 27.61 -1.65 -2.29
C GLU A 88 26.67 -2.85 -2.07
N ALA A 89 25.36 -2.57 -1.88
CA ALA A 89 24.37 -3.59 -1.63
C ALA A 89 24.33 -4.66 -2.73
N ILE A 90 24.36 -4.24 -4.00
CA ILE A 90 24.28 -5.17 -5.15
C ILE A 90 25.58 -5.96 -5.33
N SER A 91 26.77 -5.36 -5.06
CA SER A 91 28.05 -6.03 -5.22
C SER A 91 28.22 -7.25 -4.30
N GLU A 92 27.63 -7.24 -3.11
CA GLU A 92 27.64 -8.37 -2.18
C GLU A 92 26.96 -9.62 -2.76
N TYR A 93 26.01 -9.42 -3.68
CA TYR A 93 25.31 -10.48 -4.40
C TYR A 93 25.94 -10.84 -5.75
N GLY A 94 27.08 -10.24 -6.08
CA GLY A 94 27.81 -10.51 -7.34
C GLY A 94 27.12 -9.93 -8.57
N ILE A 95 26.29 -8.93 -8.41
CA ILE A 95 25.60 -8.22 -9.50
C ILE A 95 26.49 -7.06 -9.95
N GLU A 96 26.98 -7.11 -11.21
CA GLU A 96 27.91 -6.11 -11.75
C GLU A 96 27.20 -4.93 -12.44
N ASP A 97 25.97 -5.13 -12.93
CA ASP A 97 25.20 -4.14 -13.69
C ASP A 97 23.92 -3.73 -12.93
N VAL A 98 24.04 -2.62 -12.23
CA VAL A 98 22.96 -2.00 -11.43
C VAL A 98 21.72 -1.68 -12.27
N ASP A 99 21.94 -1.11 -13.47
CA ASP A 99 20.82 -0.68 -14.32
C ASP A 99 20.02 -1.86 -14.85
N SER A 100 20.73 -2.92 -15.27
CA SER A 100 20.09 -4.16 -15.68
C SER A 100 19.37 -4.86 -14.53
N PHE A 101 19.95 -4.86 -13.33
CA PHE A 101 19.29 -5.40 -12.15
C PHE A 101 17.99 -4.69 -11.87
N LEU A 102 18.01 -3.36 -11.74
CA LEU A 102 16.80 -2.57 -11.47
C LEU A 102 15.76 -2.73 -12.57
N ALA A 103 16.16 -2.67 -13.85
CA ALA A 103 15.25 -2.84 -14.97
C ALA A 103 14.55 -4.22 -14.95
N SER A 104 15.22 -5.25 -14.46
CA SER A 104 14.63 -6.60 -14.33
C SER A 104 13.58 -6.71 -13.21
N GLN A 105 13.66 -5.82 -12.23
CA GLN A 105 12.72 -5.77 -11.10
C GLN A 105 11.54 -4.83 -11.34
N MET A 106 11.49 -4.12 -12.48
CA MET A 106 10.47 -3.13 -12.75
C MET A 106 9.51 -3.57 -13.85
N SER A 107 8.28 -3.07 -13.80
CA SER A 107 7.32 -3.23 -14.88
C SER A 107 7.82 -2.56 -16.16
N PRO A 108 7.52 -3.13 -17.35
CA PRO A 108 7.99 -2.59 -18.63
C PRO A 108 7.29 -1.27 -18.95
N VAL A 109 8.00 -0.42 -19.72
CA VAL A 109 7.46 0.86 -20.18
C VAL A 109 6.29 0.64 -21.14
N ARG A 110 5.15 1.29 -20.86
CA ARG A 110 3.92 1.15 -21.64
C ARG A 110 3.02 2.39 -21.52
N GLU A 111 2.20 2.64 -22.54
CA GLU A 111 1.12 3.63 -22.47
C GLU A 111 -0.10 3.02 -21.81
N ALA A 112 -0.71 3.76 -20.89
CA ALA A 112 -1.91 3.35 -20.17
C ALA A 112 -2.98 4.43 -20.20
N ALA A 113 -4.24 4.00 -20.35
CA ALA A 113 -5.41 4.86 -20.23
C ALA A 113 -6.12 4.51 -18.92
N ILE A 114 -6.03 5.41 -17.96
CA ILE A 114 -6.61 5.24 -16.63
C ILE A 114 -7.99 5.89 -16.60
N ALA A 115 -9.00 5.12 -16.24
CA ALA A 115 -10.36 5.63 -16.05
C ALA A 115 -10.47 6.44 -14.76
N PRO A 116 -11.37 7.45 -14.68
CA PRO A 116 -11.71 8.06 -13.41
C PRO A 116 -12.37 7.03 -12.49
N MET A 117 -12.02 7.06 -11.20
CA MET A 117 -12.45 6.02 -10.26
C MET A 117 -12.63 6.55 -8.83
N LEU A 118 -13.41 5.84 -8.01
CA LEU A 118 -13.40 5.95 -6.57
C LEU A 118 -12.53 4.84 -6.00
N VAL A 119 -11.59 5.19 -5.14
CA VAL A 119 -10.57 4.27 -4.61
C VAL A 119 -10.62 4.30 -3.09
N GLU A 120 -10.64 3.14 -2.46
CA GLU A 120 -10.55 3.03 -1.01
C GLU A 120 -9.20 3.56 -0.50
N CYS A 121 -9.23 4.43 0.55
CA CYS A 121 -8.03 5.12 1.01
C CYS A 121 -7.01 4.19 1.68
N LEU A 122 -7.49 3.21 2.43
CA LEU A 122 -6.69 2.21 3.15
C LEU A 122 -6.92 0.84 2.54
N THR A 123 -5.90 0.02 2.51
CA THR A 123 -6.01 -1.39 2.16
C THR A 123 -6.75 -2.19 3.23
N GLN A 124 -7.28 -3.34 2.86
CA GLN A 124 -7.84 -4.35 3.74
C GLN A 124 -6.96 -5.58 3.73
N SER A 125 -6.78 -6.22 4.88
CA SER A 125 -6.08 -7.50 4.95
C SER A 125 -6.95 -8.62 4.37
N LEU A 126 -6.33 -9.60 3.74
CA LEU A 126 -6.99 -10.81 3.26
C LEU A 126 -7.07 -11.88 4.34
N GLY A 127 -5.95 -12.18 4.97
CA GLY A 127 -5.88 -13.23 5.98
C GLY A 127 -6.49 -12.82 7.34
N TRP A 128 -6.81 -11.53 7.57
CA TRP A 128 -7.27 -11.05 8.87
C TRP A 128 -8.60 -10.34 8.79
N ILE A 129 -9.62 -10.89 9.43
CA ILE A 129 -11.00 -10.37 9.43
C ILE A 129 -11.28 -9.70 10.77
N ASP A 130 -11.76 -8.45 10.72
CA ASP A 130 -12.26 -7.75 11.90
C ASP A 130 -13.56 -8.40 12.38
N VAL A 131 -13.62 -8.78 13.64
CA VAL A 131 -14.78 -9.39 14.25
C VAL A 131 -15.15 -8.71 15.58
N THR A 132 -16.38 -8.84 15.98
CA THR A 132 -16.83 -8.44 17.31
C THR A 132 -16.35 -9.43 18.37
N GLU A 133 -16.29 -9.00 19.63
CA GLU A 133 -15.97 -9.91 20.76
C GLU A 133 -16.94 -11.08 20.82
N GLU A 134 -18.23 -10.85 20.56
CA GLU A 134 -19.27 -11.89 20.57
C GLU A 134 -19.00 -12.94 19.47
N GLU A 135 -18.67 -12.52 18.25
CA GLU A 135 -18.33 -13.41 17.14
C GLU A 135 -17.05 -14.19 17.43
N ALA A 136 -16.00 -13.54 17.96
CA ALA A 136 -14.75 -14.19 18.29
C ALA A 136 -14.92 -15.25 19.38
N LEU A 137 -15.74 -14.97 20.41
CA LEU A 137 -16.05 -15.93 21.47
C LEU A 137 -16.93 -17.08 20.98
N ALA A 138 -17.79 -16.83 19.99
CA ALA A 138 -18.63 -17.87 19.36
C ALA A 138 -17.85 -18.76 18.39
N GLY A 139 -16.75 -18.26 17.81
CA GLY A 139 -15.95 -18.94 16.78
C GLY A 139 -15.11 -20.13 17.27
N HIS A 140 -15.05 -20.38 18.58
CA HIS A 140 -14.47 -21.60 19.21
C HIS A 140 -12.95 -21.76 19.14
N GLU A 141 -12.18 -20.69 18.91
CA GLU A 141 -10.73 -20.80 19.04
C GLU A 141 -10.34 -21.21 20.49
N PRO A 142 -9.70 -22.38 20.67
CA PRO A 142 -9.38 -22.86 22.01
C PRO A 142 -8.44 -21.91 22.75
N GLY A 143 -8.91 -21.40 23.89
CA GLY A 143 -8.11 -20.51 24.74
C GLY A 143 -8.24 -19.02 24.41
N PHE A 144 -8.88 -18.60 23.33
CA PHE A 144 -9.06 -17.20 22.95
C PHE A 144 -9.62 -16.33 24.09
N ALA A 145 -10.70 -16.79 24.74
CA ALA A 145 -11.31 -16.05 25.84
C ALA A 145 -10.33 -15.76 27.01
N ALA A 146 -9.46 -16.72 27.33
CA ALA A 146 -8.46 -16.55 28.37
C ALA A 146 -7.34 -15.58 27.96
N GLU A 147 -6.92 -15.59 26.69
CA GLU A 147 -5.93 -14.65 26.17
C GLU A 147 -6.51 -13.24 26.06
N LEU A 148 -7.76 -13.08 25.63
CA LEU A 148 -8.46 -11.79 25.61
C LEU A 148 -8.60 -11.21 27.04
N GLU A 149 -8.95 -12.03 28.03
CA GLU A 149 -9.03 -11.61 29.43
C GLU A 149 -7.64 -11.15 29.94
N LYS A 150 -6.58 -11.89 29.67
CA LYS A 150 -5.20 -11.50 30.02
C LYS A 150 -4.80 -10.20 29.34
N PHE A 151 -5.08 -10.07 28.02
CA PHE A 151 -4.77 -8.87 27.25
C PHE A 151 -5.50 -7.65 27.82
N ASN A 152 -6.78 -7.79 28.17
CA ASN A 152 -7.58 -6.69 28.75
C ASN A 152 -7.01 -6.20 30.11
N HIS A 153 -6.35 -7.08 30.88
CA HIS A 153 -5.72 -6.75 32.17
C HIS A 153 -4.23 -6.41 32.07
N SER A 154 -3.68 -6.32 30.85
CA SER A 154 -2.27 -5.99 30.59
C SER A 154 -2.12 -4.58 30.05
N ASP A 155 -0.88 -4.07 30.02
CA ASP A 155 -0.52 -2.81 29.34
C ASP A 155 -0.06 -3.04 27.90
N LEU A 156 -0.24 -4.25 27.36
CA LEU A 156 0.14 -4.57 25.97
C LEU A 156 -0.69 -3.76 24.98
N LYS A 157 -0.04 -3.25 23.94
CA LYS A 157 -0.68 -2.55 22.83
C LYS A 157 -1.19 -3.51 21.75
N GLY A 158 -0.54 -4.65 21.60
CA GLY A 158 -0.91 -5.69 20.65
C GLY A 158 -0.51 -7.07 21.16
N LEU A 159 -1.23 -8.07 20.72
CA LEU A 159 -0.95 -9.49 20.90
C LEU A 159 -1.36 -10.21 19.62
N GLU A 160 -0.46 -11.01 19.08
CA GLU A 160 -0.75 -11.86 17.94
C GLU A 160 -0.43 -13.31 18.26
N GLN A 161 -1.35 -14.19 17.97
CA GLN A 161 -1.11 -15.62 17.89
C GLN A 161 -1.07 -15.99 16.40
N TYR A 162 0.06 -16.54 15.98
CA TYR A 162 0.35 -16.86 14.59
C TYR A 162 -0.83 -17.59 13.90
N GLN A 163 -1.30 -17.05 12.80
CA GLN A 163 -2.40 -17.57 11.97
C GLN A 163 -3.64 -17.99 12.80
N THR A 164 -3.98 -17.25 13.85
CA THR A 164 -5.12 -17.56 14.72
C THR A 164 -5.91 -16.29 15.04
N PHE A 165 -5.34 -15.36 15.83
CA PHE A 165 -5.98 -14.10 16.16
C PHE A 165 -4.97 -12.98 16.41
N ARG A 166 -5.46 -11.73 16.25
CA ARG A 166 -4.77 -10.51 16.64
C ARG A 166 -5.66 -9.68 17.56
N LEU A 167 -5.05 -9.13 18.61
CA LEU A 167 -5.68 -8.15 19.51
C LEU A 167 -4.86 -6.87 19.44
N GLU A 168 -5.52 -5.74 19.20
CA GLU A 168 -4.88 -4.44 19.11
C GLU A 168 -5.65 -3.41 19.95
N ARG A 169 -4.96 -2.70 20.83
CA ARG A 169 -5.57 -1.68 21.68
C ARG A 169 -5.71 -0.36 20.93
N GLN A 170 -6.94 0.06 20.72
CA GLN A 170 -7.28 1.33 20.06
C GLN A 170 -7.96 2.27 21.06
N GLY A 171 -7.17 3.01 21.83
CA GLY A 171 -7.67 3.80 22.96
C GLY A 171 -8.22 2.90 24.09
N GLU A 172 -9.52 2.99 24.39
CA GLU A 172 -10.19 2.14 25.39
C GLU A 172 -10.75 0.83 24.79
N GLU A 173 -10.83 0.74 23.46
CA GLU A 173 -11.38 -0.42 22.76
C GLU A 173 -10.28 -1.39 22.34
N VAL A 174 -10.64 -2.66 22.18
CA VAL A 174 -9.78 -3.70 21.64
C VAL A 174 -10.32 -4.13 20.29
N ARG A 175 -9.52 -3.91 19.24
CA ARG A 175 -9.76 -4.47 17.93
C ARG A 175 -9.40 -5.95 17.95
N ILE A 176 -10.30 -6.77 17.47
CA ILE A 176 -10.13 -8.22 17.40
C ILE A 176 -10.16 -8.64 15.93
N GLN A 177 -9.15 -9.39 15.52
CA GLN A 177 -9.08 -9.98 14.19
C GLN A 177 -8.87 -11.48 14.32
N LEU A 178 -9.59 -12.25 13.51
CA LEU A 178 -9.41 -13.70 13.35
C LEU A 178 -8.74 -13.98 12.01
N TYR A 179 -7.91 -15.03 11.97
CA TYR A 179 -7.28 -15.47 10.74
C TYR A 179 -8.28 -16.26 9.88
N ASN A 180 -8.32 -15.96 8.60
CA ASN A 180 -9.16 -16.63 7.59
C ASN A 180 -8.26 -17.34 6.58
N GLU A 181 -8.06 -18.63 6.78
CA GLU A 181 -7.25 -19.48 5.88
C GLU A 181 -8.02 -20.02 4.67
N GLU A 182 -9.35 -19.88 4.67
CA GLU A 182 -10.21 -20.47 3.64
C GLU A 182 -10.45 -19.56 2.43
N LEU A 183 -10.07 -18.27 2.49
CA LEU A 183 -10.33 -17.32 1.43
C LEU A 183 -9.45 -17.60 0.19
N THR A 184 -10.09 -17.84 -0.94
CA THR A 184 -9.41 -17.95 -2.24
C THR A 184 -9.43 -16.64 -3.04
N PRO A 185 -8.54 -16.46 -4.06
CA PRO A 185 -8.61 -15.31 -4.95
C PRO A 185 -9.95 -15.18 -5.67
N GLU A 186 -10.52 -16.30 -6.08
CA GLU A 186 -11.81 -16.38 -6.78
C GLU A 186 -12.94 -15.90 -5.87
N ASP A 187 -12.98 -16.37 -4.62
CA ASP A 187 -13.99 -15.96 -3.64
C ASP A 187 -13.92 -14.46 -3.37
N LEU A 188 -12.70 -13.91 -3.20
CA LEU A 188 -12.48 -12.48 -3.03
C LEU A 188 -13.04 -11.68 -4.20
N LEU A 189 -12.72 -12.09 -5.44
CA LEU A 189 -13.17 -11.40 -6.65
C LEU A 189 -14.70 -11.43 -6.78
N GLU A 190 -15.33 -12.59 -6.50
CA GLU A 190 -16.78 -12.75 -6.54
C GLU A 190 -17.47 -11.89 -5.48
N GLU A 191 -17.02 -11.93 -4.23
CA GLU A 191 -17.56 -11.09 -3.14
C GLU A 191 -17.46 -9.60 -3.45
N GLN A 192 -16.31 -9.15 -3.97
CA GLN A 192 -16.15 -7.72 -4.28
C GLN A 192 -17.04 -7.33 -5.47
N ALA A 193 -17.15 -8.16 -6.50
CA ALA A 193 -18.01 -7.90 -7.65
C ALA A 193 -19.51 -7.85 -7.26
N GLU A 194 -19.98 -8.77 -6.41
CA GLU A 194 -21.34 -8.75 -5.88
C GLU A 194 -21.64 -7.49 -5.05
N ALA A 195 -20.65 -6.98 -4.32
CA ALA A 195 -20.75 -5.73 -3.57
C ALA A 195 -20.63 -4.47 -4.44
N GLY A 196 -20.37 -4.62 -5.75
CA GLY A 196 -20.23 -3.51 -6.70
C GLY A 196 -18.83 -2.87 -6.72
N PHE A 197 -17.82 -3.62 -6.31
CA PHE A 197 -16.43 -3.19 -6.34
C PHE A 197 -15.57 -4.10 -7.24
N GLY A 198 -14.41 -3.59 -7.63
CA GLY A 198 -13.35 -4.39 -8.24
C GLY A 198 -12.05 -4.25 -7.47
N LEU A 199 -11.04 -5.02 -7.86
CA LEU A 199 -9.64 -4.80 -7.47
C LEU A 199 -8.94 -3.91 -8.50
N LEU A 200 -7.86 -3.24 -8.07
CA LEU A 200 -7.03 -2.43 -8.96
C LEU A 200 -6.34 -3.31 -10.02
N THR A 201 -6.15 -2.76 -11.20
CA THR A 201 -5.17 -3.31 -12.13
C THR A 201 -3.76 -2.81 -11.78
N GLU A 202 -2.72 -3.48 -12.32
CA GLU A 202 -1.33 -3.02 -12.19
C GLU A 202 -1.18 -1.57 -12.68
N ASP A 203 -1.78 -1.23 -13.83
CA ASP A 203 -1.73 0.13 -14.39
C ASP A 203 -2.34 1.16 -13.45
N GLU A 204 -3.49 0.85 -12.87
CA GLU A 204 -4.17 1.71 -11.91
C GLU A 204 -3.33 1.87 -10.64
N TRP A 205 -2.79 0.78 -10.11
CA TRP A 205 -1.96 0.82 -8.90
C TRP A 205 -0.72 1.70 -9.11
N GLU A 206 0.02 1.53 -10.21
CA GLU A 206 1.21 2.33 -10.53
C GLU A 206 0.87 3.81 -10.74
N TYR A 207 -0.26 4.11 -11.40
CA TYR A 207 -0.75 5.47 -11.52
C TYR A 207 -1.12 6.07 -10.16
N LEU A 208 -1.80 5.33 -9.31
CA LEU A 208 -2.18 5.76 -7.97
C LEU A 208 -0.95 6.00 -7.08
N CYS A 209 0.08 5.18 -7.19
CA CYS A 209 1.32 5.30 -6.44
C CYS A 209 2.15 6.51 -6.90
N GLY A 210 2.43 6.61 -8.20
CA GLY A 210 3.37 7.58 -8.76
C GLY A 210 2.75 8.79 -9.48
N GLY A 211 1.43 8.78 -9.78
CA GLY A 211 0.78 9.86 -10.52
C GLY A 211 1.30 10.03 -11.95
N GLY A 212 1.85 8.97 -12.54
CA GLY A 212 2.47 9.01 -13.87
C GLY A 212 3.90 9.59 -13.86
N CYS A 213 4.59 9.67 -12.70
CA CYS A 213 6.01 9.99 -12.67
C CYS A 213 6.80 8.92 -13.44
N ARG A 214 8.02 9.30 -13.94
CA ARG A 214 8.89 8.38 -14.69
C ARG A 214 10.16 8.01 -13.89
N THR A 215 10.29 8.59 -12.70
CA THR A 215 11.38 8.35 -11.77
C THR A 215 11.20 7.01 -11.02
N LEU A 216 12.26 6.48 -10.43
CA LEU A 216 12.22 5.22 -9.71
C LEU A 216 11.24 5.27 -8.52
N PHE A 217 11.32 6.36 -7.75
CA PHE A 217 10.44 6.63 -6.61
C PHE A 217 9.43 7.73 -6.94
N PRO A 218 8.34 7.87 -6.19
CA PRO A 218 7.35 8.94 -6.39
C PRO A 218 7.93 10.35 -6.20
N TRP A 219 9.06 10.48 -5.50
CA TRP A 219 9.75 11.75 -5.19
C TRP A 219 10.99 12.01 -6.03
N GLY A 220 11.39 11.12 -6.94
CA GLY A 220 12.59 11.26 -7.79
C GLY A 220 13.35 9.96 -7.99
N ASP A 221 14.58 10.06 -8.50
CA ASP A 221 15.43 8.90 -8.76
C ASP A 221 16.37 8.56 -7.59
N SER A 222 16.49 9.46 -6.59
CA SER A 222 17.34 9.23 -5.42
C SER A 222 16.52 8.76 -4.23
N PHE A 223 17.06 7.83 -3.44
CA PHE A 223 16.44 7.41 -2.20
C PHE A 223 16.51 8.55 -1.16
N ASP A 224 15.46 8.70 -0.37
CA ASP A 224 15.41 9.72 0.67
C ASP A 224 15.78 9.12 2.03
N TYR A 225 17.04 9.30 2.42
CA TYR A 225 17.58 8.80 3.69
C TYR A 225 17.08 9.58 4.92
N THR A 226 16.29 10.64 4.74
CA THR A 226 15.67 11.37 5.87
C THR A 226 14.37 10.73 6.35
N MET A 227 13.82 9.78 5.59
CA MET A 227 12.59 9.08 5.92
C MET A 227 12.69 8.27 7.21
N LYS A 228 11.62 8.30 7.98
CA LYS A 228 11.38 7.36 9.06
C LYS A 228 10.75 6.09 8.49
N LEU A 229 11.51 5.01 8.47
CA LEU A 229 11.09 3.71 7.95
C LEU A 229 10.79 2.74 9.10
N LYS A 230 9.78 1.89 8.95
CA LYS A 230 9.28 1.01 9.99
C LYS A 230 10.34 0.05 10.55
N HIS A 231 11.16 -0.53 9.67
CA HIS A 231 12.14 -1.54 10.04
C HIS A 231 13.56 -1.00 10.28
N PHE A 232 13.81 0.26 9.94
CA PHE A 232 15.09 0.93 10.13
C PHE A 232 14.99 2.18 11.02
N GLY A 233 13.78 2.61 11.38
CA GLY A 233 13.57 3.86 12.11
C GLY A 233 13.97 5.08 11.26
N ARG A 234 14.65 6.06 11.87
CA ARG A 234 15.26 7.17 11.15
C ARG A 234 16.63 6.77 10.65
N LEU A 235 16.86 6.91 9.36
CA LEU A 235 18.13 6.58 8.73
C LEU A 235 19.24 7.61 9.05
N GLU A 236 18.86 8.86 9.31
CA GLU A 236 19.80 9.89 9.80
C GLU A 236 20.42 9.48 11.13
N GLY A 237 21.68 9.15 11.14
CA GLY A 237 22.45 8.73 12.33
C GLY A 237 22.86 7.25 12.33
N LEU A 238 22.44 6.44 11.36
CA LEU A 238 22.90 5.05 11.23
C LEU A 238 24.38 4.92 10.84
N THR A 239 25.02 6.00 10.38
CA THR A 239 26.44 6.02 10.00
C THR A 239 27.42 5.77 11.15
N GLU A 240 26.96 5.63 12.40
CA GLU A 240 27.82 5.34 13.57
C GLU A 240 27.52 3.99 14.27
N ILE A 241 26.59 3.19 13.79
CA ILE A 241 26.32 1.87 14.39
C ILE A 241 27.02 0.78 13.59
N VAL A 242 28.34 0.75 13.69
CA VAL A 242 29.16 -0.42 13.35
C VAL A 242 28.82 -1.53 14.31
N CYS A 243 28.36 -2.65 13.76
CA CYS A 243 28.24 -3.98 14.33
C CYS A 243 28.91 -4.20 15.68
N GLU A 244 28.25 -3.95 16.76
CA GLU A 244 28.39 -4.74 17.99
C GLU A 244 27.02 -5.34 18.28
N SER A 245 27.00 -6.67 18.34
CA SER A 245 25.83 -7.47 18.69
C SER A 245 25.32 -7.10 20.09
N VAL A 246 24.46 -6.10 20.14
CA VAL A 246 23.70 -5.75 21.34
C VAL A 246 22.27 -6.15 21.05
N GLU A 247 21.75 -7.08 21.85
CA GLU A 247 20.31 -7.28 22.00
C GLU A 247 19.70 -5.91 22.30
N MET A 248 19.10 -5.28 21.32
CA MET A 248 18.47 -3.98 21.47
C MET A 248 17.20 -4.19 22.26
N ASP A 249 17.19 -3.71 23.50
CA ASP A 249 15.98 -3.64 24.33
C ASP A 249 15.03 -2.59 23.69
N LEU A 250 14.08 -3.09 22.91
CA LEU A 250 13.06 -2.28 22.21
C LEU A 250 12.16 -1.49 23.17
N SER A 251 12.29 -1.68 24.47
CA SER A 251 11.51 -0.96 25.50
C SER A 251 11.97 0.49 25.75
N LEU A 252 13.13 0.91 25.21
CA LEU A 252 13.75 2.22 25.47
C LEU A 252 13.64 3.24 24.31
N VAL A 253 13.02 2.87 23.18
CA VAL A 253 12.70 3.83 22.14
C VAL A 253 11.49 4.63 22.61
N ALA A 254 11.70 5.88 23.01
CA ALA A 254 10.62 6.82 23.24
C ALA A 254 9.75 6.82 21.97
N GLU A 255 8.46 6.48 22.12
CA GLU A 255 7.50 6.42 21.05
C GLU A 255 7.47 7.78 20.33
N ASP A 256 8.14 7.85 19.21
CA ASP A 256 7.96 8.94 18.27
C ASP A 256 6.57 8.70 17.63
N GLU A 257 5.55 9.42 18.11
CA GLU A 257 4.14 9.28 17.67
C GLU A 257 3.93 9.61 16.19
N MET A 258 4.98 10.03 15.49
CA MET A 258 4.90 10.34 14.05
C MET A 258 4.77 9.06 13.22
N PRO A 259 3.80 8.99 12.30
CA PRO A 259 3.64 7.84 11.41
C PRO A 259 4.89 7.67 10.52
N TYR A 260 5.11 6.43 10.07
CA TYR A 260 6.17 6.14 9.10
C TYR A 260 5.92 6.85 7.77
N ASP A 261 7.00 7.34 7.13
CA ASP A 261 6.85 8.22 5.98
C ASP A 261 6.14 7.54 4.80
N LEU A 262 6.45 6.30 4.48
CA LEU A 262 5.82 5.59 3.37
C LEU A 262 4.35 5.19 3.62
N GLU A 263 3.92 5.17 4.89
CA GLU A 263 2.53 4.85 5.27
C GLU A 263 1.60 6.09 5.26
N GLN A 264 2.16 7.29 5.11
CA GLN A 264 1.35 8.52 5.05
C GLN A 264 0.61 8.65 3.72
N PRO A 265 -0.53 9.39 3.69
CA PRO A 265 -1.29 9.54 2.47
C PRO A 265 -0.48 10.26 1.38
N ASN A 266 -0.59 9.79 0.16
CA ASN A 266 0.02 10.43 -1.00
C ASN A 266 -0.81 11.62 -1.50
N PHE A 267 -0.42 12.18 -2.65
CA PHE A 267 -1.08 13.34 -3.28
C PHE A 267 -2.50 13.06 -3.81
N PHE A 268 -2.98 11.81 -3.81
CA PHE A 268 -4.39 11.46 -4.03
C PHE A 268 -5.15 11.22 -2.72
N GLY A 269 -4.46 11.17 -1.57
CA GLY A 269 -5.04 10.84 -0.26
C GLY A 269 -5.12 9.34 0.01
N LEU A 270 -4.33 8.54 -0.71
CA LEU A 270 -4.25 7.10 -0.58
C LEU A 270 -3.06 6.71 0.30
N HIS A 271 -3.28 5.76 1.19
CA HIS A 271 -2.23 5.17 2.02
C HIS A 271 -1.80 3.84 1.38
N PHE A 272 -0.53 3.76 1.03
CA PHE A 272 0.10 2.50 0.64
C PHE A 272 0.67 1.80 1.87
N ALA A 273 0.89 0.50 1.77
CA ALA A 273 1.38 -0.28 2.92
C ALA A 273 2.73 0.23 3.44
N GLY A 274 3.62 0.70 2.54
CA GLY A 274 4.92 1.26 2.89
C GLY A 274 5.83 0.31 3.68
N ASP A 275 5.56 -0.98 3.60
CA ASP A 275 6.16 -2.05 4.36
C ASP A 275 6.58 -3.18 3.40
N PRO A 276 7.87 -3.52 3.29
CA PRO A 276 8.35 -4.57 2.37
C PRO A 276 7.69 -5.93 2.58
N TYR A 277 7.22 -6.22 3.79
CA TYR A 277 6.54 -7.49 4.10
C TYR A 277 5.10 -7.56 3.59
N LYS A 278 4.50 -6.43 3.22
CA LYS A 278 3.10 -6.37 2.82
C LYS A 278 2.96 -6.21 1.32
N VAL A 279 2.09 -7.02 0.74
CA VAL A 279 1.75 -6.94 -0.68
C VAL A 279 0.30 -6.53 -0.87
N GLU A 280 0.03 -5.70 -1.85
CA GLU A 280 -1.32 -5.32 -2.28
C GLU A 280 -1.67 -6.07 -3.56
N LEU A 281 -2.78 -6.80 -3.56
CA LEU A 281 -3.26 -7.54 -4.72
C LEU A 281 -3.76 -6.59 -5.80
N THR A 282 -3.25 -6.81 -7.00
CA THR A 282 -3.74 -6.19 -8.22
C THR A 282 -4.00 -7.27 -9.27
N MET A 283 -4.62 -6.88 -10.37
CA MET A 283 -4.86 -7.75 -11.52
C MET A 283 -3.97 -7.32 -12.67
N ASP A 284 -3.35 -8.26 -13.35
CA ASP A 284 -2.66 -7.98 -14.60
C ASP A 284 -3.65 -7.85 -15.79
N CYS A 285 -3.13 -7.61 -16.98
CA CYS A 285 -3.95 -7.47 -18.19
C CYS A 285 -4.62 -8.78 -18.66
N SER A 286 -4.21 -9.94 -18.13
CA SER A 286 -4.85 -11.25 -18.40
C SER A 286 -5.92 -11.60 -17.38
N GLY A 287 -6.04 -10.83 -16.31
CA GLY A 287 -6.94 -11.08 -15.19
C GLY A 287 -6.33 -11.98 -14.11
N GLU A 288 -5.01 -12.23 -14.18
CA GLU A 288 -4.28 -12.96 -13.16
C GLU A 288 -3.90 -12.03 -12.00
N VAL A 289 -3.85 -12.58 -10.80
CA VAL A 289 -3.44 -11.84 -9.60
C VAL A 289 -1.96 -11.48 -9.69
N LEU A 290 -1.64 -10.21 -9.42
CA LEU A 290 -0.29 -9.67 -9.41
C LEU A 290 -0.05 -8.88 -8.12
N PRO A 291 0.90 -9.30 -7.26
CA PRO A 291 1.23 -8.55 -6.04
C PRO A 291 2.05 -7.30 -6.35
N LYS A 292 1.75 -6.20 -5.66
CA LYS A 292 2.45 -4.90 -5.74
C LYS A 292 2.76 -4.37 -4.33
N GLY A 293 3.73 -3.49 -4.22
CA GLY A 293 3.99 -2.72 -3.00
C GLY A 293 4.80 -3.42 -1.91
N GLY A 294 5.30 -4.62 -2.17
CA GLY A 294 6.19 -5.39 -1.30
C GLY A 294 6.55 -6.72 -1.93
N ASP A 295 7.47 -7.46 -1.29
CA ASP A 295 7.96 -8.78 -1.74
C ASP A 295 7.91 -9.84 -0.62
N GLY A 296 7.13 -9.60 0.44
CA GLY A 296 7.12 -10.47 1.62
C GLY A 296 8.35 -10.36 2.50
N GLY A 297 9.16 -9.33 2.27
CA GLY A 297 10.38 -9.07 3.03
C GLY A 297 11.62 -9.78 2.47
N GLU A 298 11.58 -10.32 1.26
CA GLU A 298 12.71 -11.05 0.65
C GLU A 298 13.99 -10.20 0.61
N MET A 299 13.92 -8.99 0.06
CA MET A 299 15.08 -8.11 -0.03
C MET A 299 15.54 -7.57 1.32
N ILE A 300 14.62 -7.19 2.20
CA ILE A 300 14.98 -6.66 3.51
C ILE A 300 15.58 -7.75 4.43
N CYS A 301 15.04 -8.97 4.40
CA CYS A 301 15.59 -10.12 5.12
C CYS A 301 16.94 -10.57 4.54
N GLY A 302 17.18 -10.30 3.27
CA GLY A 302 18.47 -10.53 2.62
C GLY A 302 19.62 -9.66 3.14
N GLY A 303 19.31 -8.61 3.93
CA GLY A 303 20.32 -7.72 4.50
C GLY A 303 20.89 -6.71 3.49
N MET A 304 20.16 -6.41 2.42
CA MET A 304 20.60 -5.52 1.33
C MET A 304 20.53 -4.02 1.67
N GLY A 305 20.48 -3.66 2.95
CA GLY A 305 20.39 -2.27 3.40
C GLY A 305 19.01 -1.63 3.20
N PRO A 306 18.84 -0.36 3.64
CA PRO A 306 17.53 0.31 3.62
C PRO A 306 17.02 0.60 2.20
N LEU A 307 17.89 1.01 1.27
CA LEU A 307 17.48 1.34 -0.09
C LEU A 307 16.91 0.11 -0.81
N VAL A 308 17.70 -0.96 -0.91
CA VAL A 308 17.30 -2.17 -1.66
C VAL A 308 16.22 -2.93 -0.89
N GLY A 309 16.35 -3.02 0.45
CA GLY A 309 15.34 -3.66 1.30
C GLY A 309 13.96 -2.99 1.24
N TYR A 310 13.90 -1.68 0.96
CA TYR A 310 12.65 -0.96 0.77
C TYR A 310 12.26 -0.72 -0.70
N LEU A 311 13.08 -1.16 -1.65
CA LEU A 311 12.77 -1.01 -3.07
C LEU A 311 11.36 -1.53 -3.43
N PRO A 312 10.92 -2.72 -2.95
CA PRO A 312 9.59 -3.24 -3.24
C PRO A 312 8.44 -2.35 -2.75
N ALA A 313 8.60 -1.71 -1.59
CA ALA A 313 7.57 -0.88 -0.97
C ALA A 313 7.64 0.60 -1.38
N SER A 314 8.71 1.03 -2.03
CA SER A 314 8.96 2.45 -2.35
C SER A 314 9.04 2.76 -3.84
N ALA A 315 9.51 1.82 -4.66
CA ALA A 315 9.59 2.03 -6.11
C ALA A 315 8.21 1.86 -6.76
N VAL A 316 7.82 2.86 -7.57
CA VAL A 316 6.48 2.92 -8.21
C VAL A 316 6.21 1.71 -9.09
N TYR A 317 7.24 1.25 -9.79
CA TYR A 317 7.13 0.25 -10.86
C TYR A 317 7.66 -1.12 -10.45
N TYR A 318 7.98 -1.32 -9.18
CA TYR A 318 8.47 -2.61 -8.72
C TYR A 318 7.46 -3.73 -9.03
N ARG A 319 7.99 -4.83 -9.56
CA ARG A 319 7.26 -6.05 -9.84
C ARG A 319 8.05 -7.22 -9.27
N ASN A 320 7.48 -7.92 -8.31
CA ASN A 320 8.11 -9.11 -7.76
C ASN A 320 8.29 -10.17 -8.86
N SER A 321 9.53 -10.49 -9.20
CA SER A 321 9.86 -11.50 -10.23
C SER A 321 9.44 -12.91 -9.83
N ASN A 322 9.32 -13.18 -8.53
CA ASN A 322 8.94 -14.47 -7.97
C ASN A 322 7.41 -14.59 -7.74
N ALA A 323 6.64 -13.58 -8.16
CA ALA A 323 5.18 -13.55 -7.93
C ALA A 323 4.44 -14.81 -8.43
N SER A 324 4.92 -15.44 -9.50
CA SER A 324 4.33 -16.67 -10.04
C SER A 324 4.64 -17.93 -9.22
N GLU A 325 5.57 -17.85 -8.28
CA GLU A 325 5.96 -18.94 -7.38
C GLU A 325 5.31 -18.81 -6.00
N LEU A 326 4.51 -17.73 -5.78
CA LEU A 326 3.84 -17.47 -4.52
C LEU A 326 2.76 -18.51 -4.25
N ASP A 327 2.89 -19.21 -3.12
CA ASP A 327 1.80 -20.00 -2.58
C ASP A 327 0.81 -19.05 -1.88
N TRP A 328 -0.43 -19.03 -2.33
CA TRP A 328 -1.47 -18.17 -1.78
C TRP A 328 -1.64 -18.35 -0.26
N GLU A 329 -1.61 -19.59 0.21
CA GLU A 329 -1.80 -19.91 1.63
C GLU A 329 -0.67 -19.35 2.50
N ASP A 330 0.57 -19.41 2.02
CA ASP A 330 1.74 -18.89 2.74
C ASP A 330 1.75 -17.35 2.84
N TRP A 331 1.08 -16.67 1.91
CA TRP A 331 1.11 -15.22 1.79
C TRP A 331 -0.14 -14.50 2.33
N LEU A 332 -1.21 -15.20 2.65
CA LEU A 332 -2.49 -14.61 3.13
C LEU A 332 -2.29 -13.61 4.28
N ASP A 333 -1.36 -13.89 5.21
CA ASP A 333 -1.04 -13.01 6.33
C ASP A 333 -0.47 -11.65 5.90
N SER A 334 0.27 -11.64 4.80
CA SER A 334 0.96 -10.47 4.24
C SER A 334 0.19 -9.79 3.11
N MET A 335 -0.92 -10.38 2.67
CA MET A 335 -1.72 -9.91 1.54
C MET A 335 -2.79 -8.92 1.96
N TYR A 336 -2.90 -7.88 1.15
CA TYR A 336 -3.89 -6.80 1.29
C TYR A 336 -4.55 -6.55 -0.06
N TYR A 337 -5.71 -5.93 -0.05
CA TYR A 337 -6.41 -5.49 -1.26
C TYR A 337 -7.04 -4.13 -1.05
N ARG A 338 -7.44 -3.49 -2.15
CA ARG A 338 -8.11 -2.19 -2.16
C ARG A 338 -9.28 -2.23 -3.11
N ARG A 339 -10.43 -1.75 -2.66
CA ARG A 339 -11.62 -1.67 -3.48
C ARG A 339 -11.59 -0.47 -4.40
N VAL A 340 -12.07 -0.67 -5.63
CA VAL A 340 -12.20 0.38 -6.62
C VAL A 340 -13.58 0.34 -7.29
N ILE A 341 -14.10 1.50 -7.65
CA ILE A 341 -15.29 1.66 -8.52
C ILE A 341 -14.85 2.47 -9.73
N ARG A 342 -14.83 1.83 -10.91
CA ARG A 342 -14.50 2.50 -12.17
C ARG A 342 -15.73 3.21 -12.69
N LEU A 343 -15.64 4.51 -12.93
CA LEU A 343 -16.79 5.34 -13.31
C LEU A 343 -17.14 5.26 -14.81
N THR A 344 -16.38 4.54 -15.61
CA THR A 344 -16.67 4.25 -17.02
C THR A 344 -17.62 3.08 -17.22
N ASP A 345 -17.66 2.15 -16.28
CA ASP A 345 -18.49 0.93 -16.35
C ASP A 345 -19.96 1.20 -16.02
N LEU A 346 -20.28 2.45 -15.73
CA LEU A 346 -21.57 2.90 -15.22
C LEU A 346 -22.39 3.70 -16.27
N THR A 347 -22.01 3.62 -17.55
CA THR A 347 -22.74 4.13 -18.71
C THR A 347 -23.19 2.98 -19.57
#